data_5f8f86804d7f5855a5d53a9d411eef7b
#
_entry.id   5f8f86804d7f5855a5d53a9d411eef7b
#
_cell.length_a   1.000
_cell.length_b   1.000
_cell.length_c   1.000
_cell.angle_alpha   90.00
_cell.angle_beta   90.00
_cell.angle_gamma   90.00
#
_symmetry.space_group_name_H-M   'P 1'
#
loop_
_entity.id
_entity.type
_entity.pdbx_description
1 polymer ?
#
loop_
_entity_poly.entity_id
_entity_poly.type
_entity_poly.pdbx_seq_one_letter_code
_entity_poly.pdbx_strand_id
1 'polypeptide(L)'
;MKNNYYNDKFTYLFEKHNIDTNNIKFLLAVSGGLDSICLFDFFLKNKFSFSVCHCNFNLREDSKKDLKLVKKLSERNNISFFSKNFDIKKYAKKNKLSLQAAARKERYKWFDNILEKNNIDLLCTAHHINDNLETVIYNLVNSTGFRGIRGIKVLRKNI
;
A
#
# COMPACT_ATOMS: atom_id res chain seq x y z
N MET A 1 -6.04 -5.57 27.03
CA MET A 1 -6.57 -6.79 26.37
C MET A 1 -6.91 -6.66 24.87
N LYS A 2 -7.10 -5.47 24.26
CA LYS A 2 -7.41 -5.37 22.80
C LYS A 2 -6.20 -5.47 21.85
N ASN A 3 -4.97 -5.37 22.35
CA ASN A 3 -3.76 -5.38 21.51
C ASN A 3 -3.39 -6.78 20.97
N ASN A 4 -3.78 -7.87 21.65
CA ASN A 4 -3.43 -9.23 21.20
C ASN A 4 -4.16 -9.65 19.92
N TYR A 5 -5.44 -9.30 19.77
CA TYR A 5 -6.27 -9.80 18.66
C TYR A 5 -5.72 -9.44 17.26
N TYR A 6 -5.22 -8.22 17.08
CA TYR A 6 -4.64 -7.81 15.79
C TYR A 6 -3.25 -8.41 15.59
N ASN A 7 -2.45 -8.52 16.66
CA ASN A 7 -1.16 -9.18 16.61
C ASN A 7 -1.33 -10.66 16.22
N ASP A 8 -2.26 -11.37 16.82
CA ASP A 8 -2.53 -12.79 16.53
C ASP A 8 -2.94 -13.02 15.07
N LYS A 9 -3.77 -12.13 14.49
CA LYS A 9 -4.16 -12.22 13.08
C LYS A 9 -3.00 -11.94 12.12
N PHE A 10 -2.15 -10.96 12.42
CA PHE A 10 -0.98 -10.66 11.61
C PHE A 10 0.05 -11.79 11.72
N THR A 11 0.31 -12.28 12.92
CA THR A 11 1.20 -13.43 13.16
C THR A 11 0.70 -14.64 12.38
N TYR A 12 -0.57 -14.98 12.49
CA TYR A 12 -1.18 -16.06 11.71
C TYR A 12 -1.01 -15.87 10.19
N LEU A 13 -1.16 -14.66 9.67
CA LEU A 13 -1.00 -14.38 8.24
C LEU A 13 0.45 -14.64 7.81
N PHE A 14 1.42 -14.20 8.58
CA PHE A 14 2.83 -14.37 8.28
C PHE A 14 3.25 -15.85 8.38
N GLU A 15 2.81 -16.56 9.42
CA GLU A 15 3.04 -17.99 9.58
C GLU A 15 2.44 -18.80 8.42
N LYS A 16 1.18 -18.53 8.06
CA LYS A 16 0.48 -19.17 6.94
C LYS A 16 1.22 -19.04 5.62
N HIS A 17 1.98 -17.98 5.44
CA HIS A 17 2.73 -17.69 4.22
C HIS A 17 4.23 -17.94 4.36
N ASN A 18 4.68 -18.54 5.47
CA ASN A 18 6.09 -18.78 5.80
C ASN A 18 6.95 -17.50 5.71
N ILE A 19 6.43 -16.40 6.27
CA ILE A 19 7.11 -15.10 6.28
C ILE A 19 7.78 -14.91 7.65
N ASP A 20 9.11 -14.96 7.69
CA ASP A 20 9.87 -14.63 8.89
C ASP A 20 10.05 -13.12 9.01
N THR A 21 9.25 -12.51 9.90
CA THR A 21 9.23 -11.05 10.09
C THR A 21 10.51 -10.46 10.65
N ASN A 22 11.40 -11.28 11.23
CA ASN A 22 12.66 -10.79 11.80
C ASN A 22 13.70 -10.52 10.71
N ASN A 23 13.63 -11.25 9.59
CA ASN A 23 14.59 -11.17 8.50
C ASN A 23 14.06 -10.45 7.25
N ILE A 24 12.83 -9.92 7.30
CA ILE A 24 12.18 -9.26 6.17
C ILE A 24 12.15 -7.75 6.38
N LYS A 25 12.42 -7.01 5.29
CA LYS A 25 12.22 -5.58 5.18
C LYS A 25 10.91 -5.28 4.46
N PHE A 26 10.08 -4.43 5.04
CA PHE A 26 8.79 -4.07 4.47
C PHE A 26 8.81 -2.67 3.84
N LEU A 27 8.03 -2.49 2.78
CA LEU A 27 7.67 -1.19 2.24
C LEU A 27 6.20 -0.90 2.56
N LEU A 28 5.91 0.11 3.36
CA LEU A 28 4.55 0.53 3.66
C LEU A 28 4.11 1.62 2.69
N ALA A 29 3.03 1.38 1.96
CA ALA A 29 2.38 2.42 1.16
C ALA A 29 1.41 3.21 2.04
N VAL A 30 1.83 4.41 2.48
CA VAL A 30 1.08 5.26 3.39
C VAL A 30 0.49 6.45 2.64
N SER A 31 -0.85 6.49 2.56
CA SER A 31 -1.57 7.56 1.84
C SER A 31 -1.78 8.84 2.66
N GLY A 32 -1.68 8.76 3.98
CA GLY A 32 -2.06 9.82 4.91
C GLY A 32 -3.48 9.65 5.49
N GLY A 33 -4.29 8.74 4.91
CA GLY A 33 -5.59 8.37 5.46
C GLY A 33 -5.46 7.49 6.71
N LEU A 34 -6.57 7.42 7.49
CA LEU A 34 -6.61 6.77 8.81
C LEU A 34 -6.06 5.34 8.77
N ASP A 35 -6.52 4.50 7.85
CA ASP A 35 -6.12 3.08 7.79
C ASP A 35 -4.62 2.92 7.54
N SER A 36 -4.06 3.75 6.67
CA SER A 36 -2.63 3.72 6.37
C SER A 36 -1.77 4.23 7.54
N ILE A 37 -2.28 5.17 8.33
CA ILE A 37 -1.62 5.64 9.55
C ILE A 37 -1.73 4.59 10.65
N CYS A 38 -2.86 3.89 10.79
CA CYS A 38 -3.01 2.75 11.71
C CYS A 38 -2.03 1.63 11.35
N LEU A 39 -1.85 1.33 10.07
CA LEU A 39 -0.87 0.35 9.60
C LEU A 39 0.57 0.78 9.98
N PHE A 40 0.91 2.05 9.78
CA PHE A 40 2.20 2.61 10.19
C PHE A 40 2.44 2.43 11.70
N ASP A 41 1.47 2.83 12.54
CA ASP A 41 1.55 2.71 13.99
C ASP A 41 1.69 1.24 14.45
N PHE A 42 0.96 0.34 13.79
CA PHE A 42 1.06 -1.10 14.04
C PHE A 42 2.47 -1.62 13.78
N PHE A 43 3.09 -1.28 12.64
CA PHE A 43 4.46 -1.70 12.30
C PHE A 43 5.49 -1.13 13.27
N LEU A 44 5.31 0.13 13.68
CA LEU A 44 6.19 0.79 14.64
C LEU A 44 6.13 0.12 16.02
N LYS A 45 4.93 -0.15 16.55
CA LYS A 45 4.72 -0.80 17.84
C LYS A 45 5.28 -2.21 17.91
N ASN A 46 5.21 -2.94 16.81
CA ASN A 46 5.74 -4.30 16.72
C ASN A 46 7.22 -4.35 16.32
N LYS A 47 7.87 -3.18 16.16
CA LYS A 47 9.30 -3.05 15.85
C LYS A 47 9.74 -3.78 14.56
N PHE A 48 8.84 -3.87 13.58
CA PHE A 48 9.18 -4.43 12.28
C PHE A 48 10.19 -3.55 11.55
N SER A 49 11.04 -4.15 10.72
CA SER A 49 11.94 -3.41 9.83
C SER A 49 11.18 -2.92 8.60
N PHE A 50 10.95 -1.60 8.47
CA PHE A 50 10.19 -1.07 7.35
C PHE A 50 10.65 0.31 6.86
N SER A 51 10.30 0.59 5.63
CA SER A 51 10.39 1.90 4.99
C SER A 51 9.00 2.35 4.57
N VAL A 52 8.82 3.64 4.34
CA VAL A 52 7.53 4.23 3.95
C VAL A 52 7.60 4.79 2.55
N CYS A 53 6.55 4.58 1.75
CA CYS A 53 6.39 5.27 0.48
C CYS A 53 5.03 5.98 0.39
N HIS A 54 5.03 7.18 -0.21
CA HIS A 54 3.85 8.00 -0.41
C HIS A 54 3.72 8.42 -1.88
N CYS A 55 2.56 8.10 -2.49
CA CYS A 55 2.22 8.51 -3.85
C CYS A 55 1.39 9.79 -3.83
N ASN A 56 1.92 10.87 -4.36
CA ASN A 56 1.16 12.10 -4.53
C ASN A 56 0.67 12.23 -5.99
N PHE A 57 -0.62 12.12 -6.18
CA PHE A 57 -1.25 12.25 -7.50
C PHE A 57 -1.75 13.64 -7.82
N ASN A 58 -1.66 14.60 -6.88
CA ASN A 58 -2.14 15.97 -7.00
C ASN A 58 -3.61 16.07 -7.45
N LEU A 59 -4.46 15.10 -7.08
CA LEU A 59 -5.87 15.05 -7.45
C LEU A 59 -6.79 15.75 -6.45
N ARG A 60 -6.29 16.03 -5.25
CA ARG A 60 -7.02 16.71 -4.16
C ARG A 60 -6.19 17.86 -3.59
N GLU A 61 -6.84 18.91 -3.12
CA GLU A 61 -6.17 20.07 -2.50
C GLU A 61 -5.34 19.67 -1.28
N ASP A 62 -5.82 18.71 -0.49
CA ASP A 62 -5.15 18.24 0.72
C ASP A 62 -3.96 17.30 0.47
N SER A 63 -3.70 16.93 -0.78
CA SER A 63 -2.60 15.99 -1.11
C SER A 63 -1.21 16.46 -0.63
N LYS A 64 -1.01 17.76 -0.52
CA LYS A 64 0.22 18.34 0.04
C LYS A 64 0.29 18.23 1.57
N LYS A 65 -0.88 18.26 2.25
CA LYS A 65 -0.98 18.07 3.71
C LYS A 65 -0.68 16.61 4.05
N ASP A 66 -1.25 15.67 3.29
CA ASP A 66 -0.99 14.24 3.44
C ASP A 66 0.50 13.92 3.30
N LEU A 67 1.14 14.44 2.26
CA LEU A 67 2.59 14.27 2.04
C LEU A 67 3.40 14.80 3.23
N LYS A 68 3.09 16.01 3.71
CA LYS A 68 3.78 16.62 4.87
C LYS A 68 3.57 15.80 6.14
N LEU A 69 2.36 15.28 6.37
CA LEU A 69 2.04 14.44 7.52
C LEU A 69 2.88 13.17 7.52
N VAL A 70 2.85 12.42 6.41
CA VAL A 70 3.55 11.13 6.30
C VAL A 70 5.06 11.32 6.40
N LYS A 71 5.60 12.35 5.74
CA LYS A 71 7.02 12.71 5.83
C LYS A 71 7.44 13.00 7.27
N LYS A 72 6.69 13.86 7.99
CA LYS A 72 6.97 14.22 9.38
C LYS A 72 6.88 13.02 10.33
N LEU A 73 5.92 12.11 10.11
CA LEU A 73 5.80 10.87 10.88
C LEU A 73 7.02 9.97 10.68
N SER A 74 7.47 9.81 9.45
CA SER A 74 8.64 8.99 9.13
C SER A 74 9.91 9.58 9.73
N GLU A 75 10.14 10.88 9.58
CA GLU A 75 11.31 11.59 10.13
C GLU A 75 11.37 11.49 11.67
N ARG A 76 10.23 11.69 12.34
CA ARG A 76 10.18 11.61 13.82
C ARG A 76 10.52 10.22 14.37
N ASN A 77 10.31 9.18 13.60
CA ASN A 77 10.55 7.79 13.99
C ASN A 77 11.82 7.21 13.34
N ASN A 78 12.64 8.02 12.68
CA ASN A 78 13.84 7.59 11.96
C ASN A 78 13.56 6.50 10.90
N ILE A 79 12.40 6.55 10.23
CA ILE A 79 11.99 5.61 9.19
C ILE A 79 12.31 6.20 7.81
N SER A 80 12.94 5.40 6.94
CA SER A 80 13.24 5.78 5.56
C SER A 80 11.96 6.12 4.80
N PHE A 81 11.96 7.27 4.11
CA PHE A 81 10.77 7.80 3.44
C PHE A 81 11.04 8.08 1.96
N PHE A 82 10.19 7.50 1.10
CA PHE A 82 10.16 7.72 -0.34
C PHE A 82 8.89 8.44 -0.74
N SER A 83 8.97 9.43 -1.61
CA SER A 83 7.78 10.07 -2.18
C SER A 83 7.94 10.35 -3.66
N LYS A 84 6.84 10.31 -4.39
CA LYS A 84 6.80 10.63 -5.82
C LYS A 84 5.52 11.39 -6.16
N ASN A 85 5.69 12.48 -6.93
CA ASN A 85 4.59 13.18 -7.57
C ASN A 85 4.34 12.57 -8.95
N PHE A 86 3.07 12.28 -9.25
CA PHE A 86 2.66 11.68 -10.51
C PHE A 86 1.79 12.64 -11.31
N ASP A 87 2.14 12.86 -12.57
CA ASP A 87 1.25 13.53 -13.53
C ASP A 87 0.33 12.48 -14.20
N ILE A 88 -0.68 12.05 -13.44
CA ILE A 88 -1.59 11.00 -13.88
C ILE A 88 -2.48 11.44 -15.03
N LYS A 89 -2.86 12.72 -15.12
CA LYS A 89 -3.68 13.24 -16.22
C LYS A 89 -2.97 13.07 -17.55
N LYS A 90 -1.71 13.46 -17.62
CA LYS A 90 -0.87 13.30 -18.81
C LYS A 90 -0.65 11.83 -19.17
N TYR A 91 -0.35 10.99 -18.18
CA TYR A 91 -0.15 9.57 -18.37
C TYR A 91 -1.41 8.86 -18.85
N ALA A 92 -2.57 9.13 -18.25
CA ALA A 92 -3.86 8.56 -18.62
C ALA A 92 -4.23 8.90 -20.09
N LYS A 93 -4.09 10.19 -20.46
CA LYS A 93 -4.34 10.66 -21.83
C LYS A 93 -3.44 9.95 -22.85
N LYS A 94 -2.14 9.89 -22.59
CA LYS A 94 -1.16 9.24 -23.48
C LYS A 94 -1.45 7.76 -23.70
N ASN A 95 -1.90 7.05 -22.67
CA ASN A 95 -2.09 5.59 -22.70
C ASN A 95 -3.55 5.16 -22.89
N LYS A 96 -4.47 6.11 -23.12
CA LYS A 96 -5.92 5.85 -23.28
C LYS A 96 -6.51 5.06 -22.09
N LEU A 97 -6.11 5.42 -20.86
CA LEU A 97 -6.54 4.78 -19.62
C LEU A 97 -7.45 5.70 -18.82
N SER A 98 -8.31 5.14 -17.95
CA SER A 98 -8.96 5.91 -16.91
C SER A 98 -7.92 6.44 -15.92
N LEU A 99 -8.25 7.56 -15.23
CA LEU A 99 -7.35 8.12 -14.21
C LEU A 99 -7.01 7.11 -13.11
N GLN A 100 -7.98 6.30 -12.71
CA GLN A 100 -7.80 5.26 -11.69
C GLN A 100 -6.85 4.15 -12.17
N ALA A 101 -7.05 3.64 -13.40
CA ALA A 101 -6.20 2.62 -13.99
C ALA A 101 -4.76 3.14 -14.18
N ALA A 102 -4.61 4.38 -14.64
CA ALA A 102 -3.34 5.05 -14.79
C ALA A 102 -2.60 5.21 -13.44
N ALA A 103 -3.30 5.71 -12.42
CA ALA A 103 -2.76 5.87 -11.08
C ALA A 103 -2.33 4.53 -10.48
N ARG A 104 -3.16 3.48 -10.64
CA ARG A 104 -2.83 2.14 -10.18
C ARG A 104 -1.56 1.60 -10.87
N LYS A 105 -1.48 1.68 -12.20
CA LYS A 105 -0.35 1.18 -12.98
C LYS A 105 0.96 1.88 -12.60
N GLU A 106 0.97 3.21 -12.57
CA GLU A 106 2.16 4.00 -12.22
C GLU A 106 2.58 3.79 -10.75
N ARG A 107 1.62 3.66 -9.84
CA ARG A 107 1.86 3.36 -8.42
C ARG A 107 2.63 2.05 -8.25
N TYR A 108 2.13 0.95 -8.79
CA TYR A 108 2.76 -0.36 -8.62
C TYR A 108 4.10 -0.43 -9.31
N LYS A 109 4.25 0.12 -10.53
CA LYS A 109 5.54 0.23 -11.20
C LYS A 109 6.58 0.97 -10.35
N TRP A 110 6.17 2.01 -9.64
CA TRP A 110 7.07 2.74 -8.76
C TRP A 110 7.39 1.96 -7.48
N PHE A 111 6.43 1.26 -6.91
CA PHE A 111 6.66 0.39 -5.75
C PHE A 111 7.68 -0.71 -6.08
N ASP A 112 7.52 -1.41 -7.20
CA ASP A 112 8.44 -2.44 -7.65
C ASP A 112 9.87 -1.90 -7.78
N ASN A 113 10.02 -0.69 -8.36
CA ASN A 113 11.32 -0.02 -8.46
C ASN A 113 11.95 0.31 -7.08
N ILE A 114 11.14 0.68 -6.07
CA ILE A 114 11.66 0.91 -4.71
C ILE A 114 12.10 -0.41 -4.09
N LEU A 115 11.29 -1.46 -4.20
CA LEU A 115 11.60 -2.78 -3.65
C LEU A 115 12.93 -3.27 -4.19
N GLU A 116 13.11 -3.27 -5.51
CA GLU A 116 14.33 -3.72 -6.16
C GLU A 116 15.57 -2.90 -5.76
N LYS A 117 15.48 -1.56 -5.85
CA LYS A 117 16.62 -0.67 -5.59
C LYS A 117 17.10 -0.66 -4.15
N ASN A 118 16.23 -0.98 -3.20
CA ASN A 118 16.54 -0.88 -1.76
C ASN A 118 16.59 -2.25 -1.08
N ASN A 119 16.53 -3.35 -1.84
CA ASN A 119 16.50 -4.71 -1.31
C ASN A 119 15.41 -4.85 -0.22
N ILE A 120 14.18 -4.44 -0.57
CA ILE A 120 13.01 -4.55 0.29
C ILE A 120 12.16 -5.72 -0.20
N ASP A 121 11.74 -6.60 0.72
CA ASP A 121 11.18 -7.91 0.37
C ASP A 121 9.69 -7.85 0.08
N LEU A 122 8.92 -7.09 0.86
CA LEU A 122 7.47 -7.09 0.79
C LEU A 122 6.86 -5.69 0.81
N LEU A 123 5.85 -5.50 -0.04
CA LEU A 123 4.98 -4.32 -0.04
C LEU A 123 3.75 -4.56 0.83
N CYS A 124 3.47 -3.65 1.77
CA CYS A 124 2.25 -3.63 2.56
C CYS A 124 1.39 -2.41 2.22
N THR A 125 0.10 -2.64 2.04
CA THR A 125 -0.89 -1.61 1.79
C THR A 125 -2.05 -1.76 2.75
N ALA A 126 -2.60 -0.66 3.25
CA ALA A 126 -3.76 -0.66 4.14
C ALA A 126 -5.06 -0.82 3.32
N HIS A 127 -5.35 -2.03 2.87
CA HIS A 127 -6.64 -2.37 2.31
C HIS A 127 -7.49 -3.06 3.37
N HIS A 128 -8.74 -2.67 3.50
CA HIS A 128 -9.69 -3.30 4.42
C HIS A 128 -10.80 -4.06 3.67
N ILE A 129 -11.68 -4.71 4.41
CA ILE A 129 -12.71 -5.59 3.82
C ILE A 129 -13.67 -4.84 2.89
N ASN A 130 -13.95 -3.57 3.16
CA ASN A 130 -14.82 -2.75 2.30
C ASN A 130 -14.16 -2.47 0.95
N ASP A 131 -12.85 -2.21 0.89
CA ASP A 131 -12.11 -2.05 -0.38
C ASP A 131 -12.22 -3.32 -1.22
N ASN A 132 -12.16 -4.46 -0.55
CA ASN A 132 -12.31 -5.76 -1.21
C ASN A 132 -13.72 -5.94 -1.77
N LEU A 133 -14.74 -5.60 -0.99
CA LEU A 133 -16.14 -5.65 -1.40
C LEU A 133 -16.42 -4.71 -2.59
N GLU A 134 -15.95 -3.48 -2.52
CA GLU A 134 -16.04 -2.51 -3.62
C GLU A 134 -15.39 -3.05 -4.90
N THR A 135 -14.20 -3.65 -4.76
CA THR A 135 -13.50 -4.28 -5.90
C THR A 135 -14.29 -5.43 -6.50
N VAL A 136 -14.90 -6.28 -5.68
CA VAL A 136 -15.73 -7.41 -6.13
C VAL A 136 -16.98 -6.88 -6.84
N ILE A 137 -17.70 -5.93 -6.26
CA ILE A 137 -18.90 -5.32 -6.86
C ILE A 137 -18.56 -4.65 -8.18
N TYR A 138 -17.51 -3.84 -8.23
CA TYR A 138 -17.04 -3.19 -9.45
C TYR A 138 -16.75 -4.21 -10.56
N ASN A 139 -16.08 -5.29 -10.24
CA ASN A 139 -15.73 -6.34 -11.19
C ASN A 139 -16.97 -7.10 -11.67
N LEU A 140 -17.95 -7.34 -10.81
CA LEU A 140 -19.22 -7.97 -11.19
C LEU A 140 -20.00 -7.10 -12.17
N VAL A 141 -20.12 -5.79 -11.89
CA VAL A 141 -20.82 -4.85 -12.76
C VAL A 141 -20.15 -4.73 -14.13
N ASN A 142 -18.82 -4.81 -14.18
CA ASN A 142 -18.05 -4.73 -15.44
C ASN A 142 -17.77 -6.09 -16.09
N SER A 143 -18.51 -7.13 -15.70
CA SER A 143 -18.47 -8.47 -16.32
C SER A 143 -17.08 -9.07 -16.49
N THR A 144 -16.20 -8.90 -15.49
CA THR A 144 -14.83 -9.41 -15.53
C THR A 144 -14.70 -10.92 -15.28
N GLY A 145 -15.84 -11.65 -15.26
CA GLY A 145 -15.92 -13.10 -15.06
C GLY A 145 -15.48 -13.56 -13.67
N PHE A 146 -15.31 -14.87 -13.49
CA PHE A 146 -14.96 -15.50 -12.20
C PHE A 146 -13.65 -14.98 -11.57
N ARG A 147 -12.72 -14.45 -12.36
CA ARG A 147 -11.49 -13.85 -11.81
C ARG A 147 -11.74 -12.55 -11.05
N GLY A 148 -12.80 -11.81 -11.41
CA GLY A 148 -13.17 -10.56 -10.75
C GLY A 148 -13.73 -10.78 -9.33
N ILE A 149 -14.36 -11.93 -9.07
CA ILE A 149 -14.95 -12.26 -7.77
C ILE A 149 -13.90 -12.51 -6.68
N ARG A 150 -12.66 -12.80 -7.06
CA ARG A 150 -11.57 -13.04 -6.09
C ARG A 150 -11.15 -11.82 -5.28
N GLY A 151 -11.58 -10.62 -5.65
CA GLY A 151 -11.25 -9.39 -4.93
C GLY A 151 -9.75 -9.05 -4.91
N ILE A 152 -9.32 -8.41 -3.83
CA ILE A 152 -7.92 -7.99 -3.64
C ILE A 152 -7.11 -9.18 -3.10
N LYS A 153 -6.04 -9.53 -3.78
CA LYS A 153 -5.13 -10.59 -3.32
C LYS A 153 -4.39 -10.14 -2.06
N VAL A 154 -4.39 -10.99 -1.03
CA VAL A 154 -3.67 -10.76 0.23
C VAL A 154 -2.15 -10.73 -0.01
N LEU A 155 -1.65 -11.59 -0.89
CA LEU A 155 -0.24 -11.65 -1.29
C LEU A 155 -0.14 -11.56 -2.82
N ARG A 156 0.71 -10.65 -3.30
CA ARG A 156 1.18 -10.65 -4.69
C ARG A 156 2.64 -11.07 -4.69
N LYS A 157 2.95 -12.15 -5.38
CA LYS A 157 4.33 -12.41 -5.79
C LYS A 157 4.66 -11.42 -6.91
N ASN A 158 5.78 -10.73 -6.80
CA ASN A 158 6.37 -10.03 -7.94
C ASN A 158 6.72 -11.13 -8.97
N ILE A 159 6.18 -11.00 -10.15
CA ILE A 159 6.52 -11.83 -11.31
C ILE A 159 7.57 -11.08 -12.09
#